data_d0756f866f2d990296af9827690c6ea0
#
_entry.id   d0756f866f2d990296af9827690c6ea0
#
_cell.length_a   1.000
_cell.length_b   1.000
_cell.length_c   1.000
_cell.angle_alpha   90.00
_cell.angle_beta   90.00
_cell.angle_gamma   90.00
#
_symmetry.space_group_name_H-M   'P 1'
#
loop_
_entity.id
_entity.type
_entity.pdbx_description
1 polymer ?
#
loop_
_entity_poly.entity_id
_entity_poly.type
_entity_poly.pdbx_seq_one_letter_code
_entity_poly.pdbx_strand_id
1 'polypeptide(L)'
;MPISTISPQLTTSRPRLQITAIDCHVLLAPDYDVTFTSSAQDSLVVVIHTDGGVSGVGECDANPWMAKACIEAPGTHTMGLSIKDLLIGADPFEIGELWKRIYFGTAMNGRRGMVIHALSAVEMALWDLCGKAVGQPVHALLGGATRGTITPYASLQPAGNQYEEYRDALCLSAEKAKRLGFKAMKTEITMNGPYAHGGMRESYDRHTEVLAAVRRTVGNDITLMVDVQYLWDDAATCLSVIKDWDEFNLFFLETPLWSDNLHEMAKLAERAPMPLAFGEWLATRFEFEELMDIGKVQIAQPDVGRVGGIGEAKIVCDMALARGLTIVPHCWKTGISISATAHLAFVTNHCAFIEYLPPQLCHERLRRELAQEELVLGADGTIALPTAPGLGVEVDWDVVKRYTVA
;
A
#
# COMPACT_ATOMS: atom_id res chain seq x y z
N MET A 1 27.86 0.50 -2.30
CA MET A 1 27.45 0.54 -3.71
C MET A 1 26.69 1.83 -3.97
N PRO A 2 26.72 2.41 -5.16
CA PRO A 2 25.84 3.55 -5.47
C PRO A 2 24.36 3.11 -5.35
N ILE A 3 23.53 3.94 -4.72
CA ILE A 3 22.09 3.69 -4.65
C ILE A 3 21.51 3.89 -6.04
N SER A 4 21.02 2.82 -6.67
CA SER A 4 20.26 2.91 -7.92
C SER A 4 18.88 3.51 -7.65
N THR A 5 18.37 4.30 -8.57
CA THR A 5 17.05 4.93 -8.50
C THR A 5 16.39 4.89 -9.87
N ILE A 6 15.08 5.09 -9.91
CA ILE A 6 14.31 5.13 -11.14
C ILE A 6 13.90 6.58 -11.44
N SER A 7 14.07 6.98 -12.69
CA SER A 7 13.61 8.26 -13.21
C SER A 7 12.69 8.04 -14.40
N PRO A 8 11.83 9.01 -14.75
CA PRO A 8 10.89 8.89 -15.86
C PRO A 8 11.58 8.56 -17.19
N GLN A 9 11.06 7.54 -17.88
CA GLN A 9 11.46 7.21 -19.25
C GLN A 9 10.62 8.04 -20.22
N LEU A 10 11.22 8.99 -20.88
CA LEU A 10 10.53 9.94 -21.76
C LEU A 10 10.78 9.59 -23.22
N THR A 11 9.71 9.46 -23.98
CA THR A 11 9.74 9.28 -25.45
C THR A 11 9.60 10.59 -26.21
N THR A 12 9.26 11.71 -25.50
CA THR A 12 9.04 13.04 -26.05
C THR A 12 9.87 14.08 -25.31
N SER A 13 10.02 15.28 -25.88
CA SER A 13 10.64 16.39 -25.19
C SER A 13 9.82 16.78 -23.96
N ARG A 14 10.48 16.98 -22.81
CA ARG A 14 9.86 17.43 -21.57
C ARG A 14 9.89 18.95 -21.43
N PRO A 15 8.89 19.57 -20.77
CA PRO A 15 8.97 20.98 -20.40
C PRO A 15 10.07 21.20 -19.36
N ARG A 16 10.65 22.40 -19.34
CA ARG A 16 11.49 22.85 -18.23
C ARG A 16 10.59 23.36 -17.12
N LEU A 17 10.67 22.73 -15.97
CA LEU A 17 9.85 23.07 -14.79
C LEU A 17 10.75 23.16 -13.56
N GLN A 18 10.34 24.01 -12.61
CA GLN A 18 10.93 24.07 -11.27
C GLN A 18 9.85 23.95 -10.22
N ILE A 19 10.12 23.20 -9.15
CA ILE A 19 9.22 23.08 -7.99
C ILE A 19 9.22 24.41 -7.25
N THR A 20 8.03 24.99 -7.08
CA THR A 20 7.84 26.31 -6.44
C THR A 20 7.23 26.23 -5.06
N ALA A 21 6.38 25.21 -4.80
CA ALA A 21 5.74 25.03 -3.51
C ALA A 21 5.40 23.57 -3.27
N ILE A 22 5.25 23.21 -2.00
CA ILE A 22 4.73 21.93 -1.54
C ILE A 22 3.71 22.23 -0.46
N ASP A 23 2.46 21.78 -0.69
CA ASP A 23 1.38 21.89 0.28
C ASP A 23 1.08 20.52 0.89
N CYS A 24 0.85 20.51 2.20
CA CYS A 24 0.58 19.31 2.98
C CYS A 24 -0.75 19.46 3.72
N HIS A 25 -1.74 18.66 3.34
CA HIS A 25 -3.07 18.66 3.94
C HIS A 25 -3.24 17.43 4.84
N VAL A 26 -3.31 17.66 6.14
CA VAL A 26 -3.64 16.60 7.12
C VAL A 26 -5.15 16.45 7.16
N LEU A 27 -5.64 15.32 6.70
CA LEU A 27 -7.06 15.00 6.68
C LEU A 27 -7.39 14.01 7.80
N LEU A 28 -8.54 14.22 8.44
CA LEU A 28 -9.08 13.32 9.46
C LEU A 28 -10.59 13.15 9.22
N ALA A 29 -11.05 11.91 9.10
CA ALA A 29 -12.47 11.63 9.02
C ALA A 29 -13.18 12.09 10.30
N PRO A 30 -14.36 12.74 10.24
CA PRO A 30 -15.01 13.30 11.42
C PRO A 30 -15.55 12.23 12.39
N ASP A 31 -15.72 11.02 11.89
CA ASP A 31 -16.19 9.84 12.60
C ASP A 31 -15.05 8.82 12.86
N TYR A 32 -13.79 9.30 12.89
CA TYR A 32 -12.66 8.44 13.21
C TYR A 32 -12.78 7.83 14.61
N ASP A 33 -12.32 6.60 14.75
CA ASP A 33 -12.28 5.86 16.01
C ASP A 33 -10.86 5.30 16.22
N VAL A 34 -10.18 5.76 17.26
CA VAL A 34 -8.81 5.34 17.62
C VAL A 34 -8.72 3.87 18.04
N THR A 35 -9.85 3.20 18.25
CA THR A 35 -9.89 1.77 18.57
C THR A 35 -9.94 0.86 17.34
N PHE A 36 -10.18 1.44 16.16
CA PHE A 36 -10.09 0.71 14.90
C PHE A 36 -8.65 0.63 14.38
N THR A 37 -8.31 -0.50 13.79
CA THR A 37 -6.98 -0.74 13.19
C THR A 37 -6.83 -0.17 11.78
N SER A 38 -7.88 0.45 11.20
CA SER A 38 -7.85 0.99 9.86
C SER A 38 -7.08 2.30 9.76
N SER A 39 -6.06 2.35 8.90
CA SER A 39 -5.30 3.55 8.57
C SER A 39 -5.98 4.46 7.53
N ALA A 40 -7.13 4.04 6.97
CA ALA A 40 -7.87 4.84 5.99
C ALA A 40 -8.81 5.89 6.62
N GLN A 41 -8.76 6.07 7.94
CA GLN A 41 -9.51 7.11 8.67
C GLN A 41 -8.84 8.49 8.61
N ASP A 42 -7.56 8.53 8.31
CA ASP A 42 -6.78 9.75 8.12
C ASP A 42 -6.02 9.72 6.78
N SER A 43 -5.44 10.84 6.37
CA SER A 43 -4.52 10.90 5.23
C SER A 43 -3.65 12.14 5.29
N LEU A 44 -2.43 12.04 4.75
CA LEU A 44 -1.66 13.20 4.32
C LEU A 44 -1.71 13.29 2.79
N VAL A 45 -2.41 14.29 2.28
CA VAL A 45 -2.36 14.65 0.86
C VAL A 45 -1.27 15.68 0.64
N VAL A 46 -0.31 15.35 -0.21
CA VAL A 46 0.80 16.22 -0.61
C VAL A 46 0.55 16.73 -2.02
N VAL A 47 0.71 18.03 -2.24
CA VAL A 47 0.62 18.65 -3.55
C VAL A 47 1.93 19.35 -3.87
N ILE A 48 2.54 18.99 -5.00
CA ILE A 48 3.75 19.65 -5.51
C ILE A 48 3.37 20.58 -6.66
N HIS A 49 3.76 21.86 -6.56
CA HIS A 49 3.48 22.88 -7.56
C HIS A 49 4.74 23.26 -8.33
N THR A 50 4.56 23.70 -9.60
CA THR A 50 5.65 24.16 -10.45
C THR A 50 5.38 25.55 -11.03
N ASP A 51 6.44 26.21 -11.50
CA ASP A 51 6.38 27.49 -12.24
C ASP A 51 5.62 27.38 -13.57
N GLY A 52 5.44 26.18 -14.12
CA GLY A 52 4.64 25.92 -15.32
C GLY A 52 3.15 25.73 -15.04
N GLY A 53 2.67 25.87 -13.81
CA GLY A 53 1.27 25.74 -13.44
C GLY A 53 0.76 24.29 -13.38
N VAL A 54 1.63 23.31 -13.62
CA VAL A 54 1.30 21.88 -13.44
C VAL A 54 1.58 21.49 -11.98
N SER A 55 0.69 20.71 -11.38
CA SER A 55 0.86 20.16 -10.05
C SER A 55 0.55 18.68 -10.03
N GLY A 56 1.17 17.97 -9.07
CA GLY A 56 0.94 16.55 -8.83
C GLY A 56 0.53 16.30 -7.39
N VAL A 57 -0.19 15.20 -7.18
CA VAL A 57 -0.70 14.78 -5.87
C VAL A 57 -0.11 13.45 -5.45
N GLY A 58 0.08 13.28 -4.14
CA GLY A 58 0.51 12.02 -3.55
C GLY A 58 -0.04 11.86 -2.14
N GLU A 59 0.03 10.64 -1.64
CA GLU A 59 -0.51 10.25 -0.34
C GLU A 59 0.45 9.29 0.34
N CYS A 60 0.56 9.35 1.67
CA CYS A 60 1.29 8.32 2.42
C CYS A 60 0.38 7.62 3.41
N ASP A 61 0.74 6.37 3.73
CA ASP A 61 0.07 5.59 4.74
C ASP A 61 0.87 5.58 6.05
N ALA A 62 0.69 6.65 6.81
CA ALA A 62 1.34 6.88 8.10
C ALA A 62 0.59 7.98 8.87
N ASN A 63 0.97 8.22 10.12
CA ASN A 63 0.42 9.34 10.89
C ASN A 63 0.66 10.66 10.14
N PRO A 64 -0.41 11.36 9.70
CA PRO A 64 -0.29 12.49 8.76
C PRO A 64 0.38 13.72 9.36
N TRP A 65 0.25 13.96 10.68
CA TRP A 65 0.94 15.07 11.35
C TRP A 65 2.45 14.86 11.40
N MET A 66 2.89 13.62 11.70
CA MET A 66 4.30 13.29 11.74
C MET A 66 4.92 13.34 10.34
N ALA A 67 4.22 12.82 9.32
CA ALA A 67 4.69 12.87 7.94
C ALA A 67 4.76 14.31 7.41
N LYS A 68 3.76 15.16 7.73
CA LYS A 68 3.80 16.60 7.44
C LYS A 68 5.03 17.26 8.06
N ALA A 69 5.32 16.97 9.35
CA ALA A 69 6.50 17.52 10.02
C ALA A 69 7.81 17.10 9.33
N CYS A 70 7.93 15.86 8.82
CA CYS A 70 9.09 15.42 8.04
C CYS A 70 9.26 16.21 6.73
N ILE A 71 8.16 16.69 6.15
CA ILE A 71 8.19 17.50 4.93
C ILE A 71 8.53 18.96 5.21
N GLU A 72 7.93 19.57 6.24
CA GLU A 72 7.89 21.02 6.44
C GLU A 72 8.80 21.53 7.56
N ALA A 73 9.21 20.70 8.53
CA ALA A 73 10.05 21.15 9.62
C ALA A 73 11.40 21.68 9.10
N PRO A 74 11.85 22.87 9.50
CA PRO A 74 13.06 23.47 8.96
C PRO A 74 14.28 22.62 9.27
N GLY A 75 15.17 22.46 8.29
CA GLY A 75 16.45 21.79 8.48
C GLY A 75 17.38 22.58 9.40
N THR A 76 18.17 21.88 10.20
CA THR A 76 19.09 22.48 11.17
C THR A 76 20.56 22.21 10.86
N HIS A 77 20.85 21.21 10.03
CA HIS A 77 22.20 20.84 9.57
C HIS A 77 22.11 19.91 8.34
N THR A 78 23.25 19.66 7.68
CA THR A 78 23.32 18.97 6.38
C THR A 78 22.79 17.53 6.34
N MET A 79 22.60 16.86 7.49
CA MET A 79 22.07 15.48 7.57
C MET A 79 20.66 15.45 8.17
N GLY A 80 20.12 16.63 8.55
CA GLY A 80 18.80 16.80 9.18
C GLY A 80 18.02 17.90 8.47
N LEU A 81 17.94 17.86 7.16
CA LEU A 81 17.16 18.78 6.32
C LEU A 81 15.70 18.35 6.25
N SER A 82 14.81 19.27 5.95
CA SER A 82 13.44 18.92 5.58
C SER A 82 13.35 18.46 4.13
N ILE A 83 12.33 17.69 3.83
CA ILE A 83 12.09 17.27 2.44
C ILE A 83 11.84 18.51 1.55
N LYS A 84 11.07 19.48 2.05
CA LYS A 84 10.77 20.73 1.34
C LYS A 84 12.03 21.52 0.99
N ASP A 85 12.98 21.68 1.92
CA ASP A 85 14.24 22.41 1.67
C ASP A 85 15.06 21.75 0.55
N LEU A 86 14.91 20.43 0.36
CA LEU A 86 15.63 19.66 -0.64
C LEU A 86 14.99 19.70 -2.03
N LEU A 87 13.73 20.11 -2.13
CA LEU A 87 12.94 20.05 -3.36
C LEU A 87 12.71 21.41 -4.03
N ILE A 88 12.55 22.48 -3.24
CA ILE A 88 12.22 23.81 -3.82
C ILE A 88 13.34 24.25 -4.78
N GLY A 89 12.93 24.69 -5.99
CA GLY A 89 13.82 25.08 -7.09
C GLY A 89 14.38 23.93 -7.92
N ALA A 90 14.12 22.68 -7.54
CA ALA A 90 14.59 21.51 -8.30
C ALA A 90 13.71 21.24 -9.54
N ASP A 91 14.30 20.50 -10.49
CA ASP A 91 13.57 19.96 -11.65
C ASP A 91 12.77 18.71 -11.22
N PRO A 92 11.42 18.71 -11.33
CA PRO A 92 10.60 17.59 -10.88
C PRO A 92 10.84 16.29 -11.65
N PHE A 93 11.41 16.34 -12.86
CA PHE A 93 11.72 15.14 -13.64
C PHE A 93 12.94 14.36 -13.15
N GLU A 94 13.75 14.93 -12.28
CA GLU A 94 14.91 14.25 -11.70
C GLU A 94 14.51 13.40 -10.46
N ILE A 95 13.39 12.66 -10.55
CA ILE A 95 12.80 11.92 -9.44
C ILE A 95 13.83 11.07 -8.70
N GLY A 96 14.62 10.28 -9.43
CA GLY A 96 15.64 9.42 -8.84
C GLY A 96 16.73 10.17 -8.09
N GLU A 97 17.19 11.32 -8.60
CA GLU A 97 18.19 12.16 -7.92
C GLU A 97 17.59 12.92 -6.74
N LEU A 98 16.30 13.33 -6.84
CA LEU A 98 15.56 13.93 -5.74
C LEU A 98 15.36 12.92 -4.62
N TRP A 99 15.02 11.68 -4.95
CA TRP A 99 14.90 10.58 -3.97
C TRP A 99 16.21 10.40 -3.19
N LYS A 100 17.37 10.30 -3.88
CA LYS A 100 18.69 10.20 -3.22
C LYS A 100 19.00 11.41 -2.36
N ARG A 101 18.74 12.61 -2.89
CA ARG A 101 18.97 13.87 -2.17
C ARG A 101 18.19 13.89 -0.85
N ILE A 102 16.91 13.49 -0.86
CA ILE A 102 16.09 13.40 0.32
C ILE A 102 16.63 12.33 1.26
N TYR A 103 16.88 11.12 0.77
CA TYR A 103 17.37 9.99 1.58
C TYR A 103 18.66 10.34 2.35
N PHE A 104 19.61 11.01 1.71
CA PHE A 104 20.84 11.42 2.36
C PHE A 104 20.67 12.68 3.22
N GLY A 105 19.91 13.67 2.76
CA GLY A 105 19.71 14.93 3.48
C GLY A 105 18.90 14.78 4.77
N THR A 106 18.08 13.72 4.86
CA THR A 106 17.26 13.40 6.04
C THR A 106 17.80 12.23 6.87
N ALA A 107 19.03 11.77 6.59
CA ALA A 107 19.55 10.50 7.11
C ALA A 107 19.55 10.37 8.65
N MET A 108 19.72 11.48 9.38
CA MET A 108 19.65 11.51 10.84
C MET A 108 18.22 11.50 11.38
N ASN A 109 17.24 11.95 10.56
CA ASN A 109 15.84 12.01 10.97
C ASN A 109 15.15 10.64 10.79
N GLY A 110 15.67 9.79 9.90
CA GLY A 110 15.17 8.44 9.72
C GLY A 110 15.43 7.87 8.32
N ARG A 111 16.15 6.75 8.26
CA ARG A 111 16.38 5.98 7.03
C ARG A 111 15.35 4.87 6.84
N ARG A 112 14.46 4.74 7.78
CA ARG A 112 13.35 3.79 7.85
C ARG A 112 12.15 4.49 8.49
N GLY A 113 10.96 3.96 8.30
CA GLY A 113 9.74 4.46 8.93
C GLY A 113 9.34 5.86 8.44
N MET A 114 8.99 6.77 9.33
CA MET A 114 8.22 7.99 9.07
C MET A 114 8.78 8.89 7.95
N VAL A 115 10.08 9.12 7.92
CA VAL A 115 10.69 9.97 6.85
C VAL A 115 10.54 9.32 5.48
N ILE A 116 10.63 7.99 5.41
CA ILE A 116 10.46 7.24 4.14
C ILE A 116 8.98 7.23 3.73
N HIS A 117 8.04 7.15 4.69
CA HIS A 117 6.62 7.29 4.41
C HIS A 117 6.29 8.69 3.84
N ALA A 118 6.84 9.75 4.44
CA ALA A 118 6.71 11.12 3.93
C ALA A 118 7.33 11.27 2.53
N LEU A 119 8.50 10.65 2.29
CA LEU A 119 9.12 10.58 0.97
C LEU A 119 8.24 9.85 -0.03
N SER A 120 7.52 8.82 0.38
CA SER A 120 6.58 8.08 -0.49
C SER A 120 5.50 8.99 -1.07
N ALA A 121 4.86 9.82 -0.24
CA ALA A 121 3.86 10.78 -0.71
C ALA A 121 4.44 11.80 -1.69
N VAL A 122 5.63 12.30 -1.39
CA VAL A 122 6.33 13.28 -2.24
C VAL A 122 6.74 12.65 -3.58
N GLU A 123 7.28 11.46 -3.58
CA GLU A 123 7.71 10.75 -4.79
C GLU A 123 6.51 10.38 -5.66
N MET A 124 5.41 9.94 -5.06
CA MET A 124 4.14 9.70 -5.75
C MET A 124 3.64 10.99 -6.43
N ALA A 125 3.67 12.14 -5.73
CA ALA A 125 3.29 13.43 -6.29
C ALA A 125 4.20 13.86 -7.46
N LEU A 126 5.50 13.55 -7.40
CA LEU A 126 6.42 13.82 -8.51
C LEU A 126 6.08 12.98 -9.76
N TRP A 127 5.75 11.70 -9.60
CA TRP A 127 5.32 10.86 -10.72
C TRP A 127 4.03 11.36 -11.34
N ASP A 128 3.04 11.74 -10.52
CA ASP A 128 1.78 12.31 -10.99
C ASP A 128 2.01 13.60 -11.79
N LEU A 129 2.81 14.52 -11.23
CA LEU A 129 3.20 15.77 -11.87
C LEU A 129 3.88 15.54 -13.21
N CYS A 130 4.89 14.66 -13.25
CA CYS A 130 5.63 14.36 -14.48
C CYS A 130 4.71 13.77 -15.55
N GLY A 131 3.83 12.84 -15.18
CA GLY A 131 2.85 12.27 -16.09
C GLY A 131 1.91 13.31 -16.66
N LYS A 132 1.36 14.18 -15.83
CA LYS A 132 0.50 15.31 -16.25
C LYS A 132 1.24 16.29 -17.16
N ALA A 133 2.49 16.62 -16.83
CA ALA A 133 3.29 17.59 -17.60
C ALA A 133 3.61 17.10 -19.03
N VAL A 134 3.68 15.80 -19.27
CA VAL A 134 3.94 15.23 -20.60
C VAL A 134 2.74 14.53 -21.22
N GLY A 135 1.57 14.57 -20.56
CA GLY A 135 0.32 13.98 -21.06
C GLY A 135 0.35 12.45 -21.11
N GLN A 136 1.09 11.77 -20.19
CA GLN A 136 1.27 10.33 -20.14
C GLN A 136 0.87 9.75 -18.78
N PRO A 137 0.28 8.54 -18.73
CA PRO A 137 0.06 7.83 -17.46
C PRO A 137 1.39 7.39 -16.84
N VAL A 138 1.44 7.26 -15.51
CA VAL A 138 2.67 6.92 -14.78
C VAL A 138 3.28 5.60 -15.24
N HIS A 139 2.50 4.58 -15.54
CA HIS A 139 3.04 3.30 -16.04
C HIS A 139 3.85 3.47 -17.35
N ALA A 140 3.49 4.42 -18.22
CA ALA A 140 4.25 4.69 -19.43
C ALA A 140 5.64 5.26 -19.10
N LEU A 141 5.72 6.15 -18.10
CA LEU A 141 6.98 6.73 -17.62
C LEU A 141 7.86 5.71 -16.88
N LEU A 142 7.27 4.63 -16.36
CA LEU A 142 7.98 3.51 -15.72
C LEU A 142 8.51 2.46 -16.72
N GLY A 143 8.41 2.73 -18.02
CA GLY A 143 8.90 1.84 -19.08
C GLY A 143 7.81 1.10 -19.86
N GLY A 144 6.54 1.36 -19.58
CA GLY A 144 5.40 0.81 -20.28
C GLY A 144 4.79 -0.42 -19.60
N ALA A 145 3.49 -0.57 -19.80
CA ALA A 145 2.74 -1.67 -19.22
C ALA A 145 3.12 -3.02 -19.86
N THR A 146 3.17 -4.05 -19.04
CA THR A 146 3.47 -5.43 -19.44
C THR A 146 2.20 -6.29 -19.65
N ARG A 147 1.04 -5.74 -19.24
CA ARG A 147 -0.29 -6.37 -19.35
C ARG A 147 -1.37 -5.30 -19.54
N GLY A 148 -2.52 -5.70 -20.09
CA GLY A 148 -3.67 -4.80 -20.30
C GLY A 148 -4.69 -4.81 -19.15
N THR A 149 -4.67 -5.85 -18.31
CA THR A 149 -5.59 -6.01 -17.16
C THR A 149 -4.88 -6.63 -15.97
N ILE A 150 -5.42 -6.41 -14.76
CA ILE A 150 -4.99 -7.06 -13.54
C ILE A 150 -6.19 -7.43 -12.67
N THR A 151 -6.10 -8.54 -11.93
CA THR A 151 -7.14 -8.95 -11.00
C THR A 151 -6.95 -8.22 -9.66
N PRO A 152 -7.93 -7.42 -9.20
CA PRO A 152 -7.94 -6.92 -7.84
C PRO A 152 -8.49 -7.97 -6.90
N TYR A 153 -7.99 -8.02 -5.66
CA TYR A 153 -8.72 -8.69 -4.59
C TYR A 153 -9.47 -7.67 -3.74
N ALA A 154 -10.71 -8.01 -3.35
CA ALA A 154 -11.45 -7.21 -2.39
C ALA A 154 -10.84 -7.41 -1.00
N SER A 155 -10.33 -6.34 -0.39
CA SER A 155 -9.90 -6.39 1.00
C SER A 155 -11.10 -6.15 1.89
N LEU A 156 -11.45 -7.16 2.74
CA LEU A 156 -12.67 -7.18 3.53
C LEU A 156 -12.39 -6.75 4.95
N GLN A 157 -13.03 -5.66 5.37
CA GLN A 157 -12.91 -5.13 6.71
C GLN A 157 -13.76 -5.94 7.72
N PRO A 158 -13.21 -6.21 8.93
CA PRO A 158 -14.01 -6.72 10.03
C PRO A 158 -15.01 -5.67 10.54
N ALA A 159 -16.09 -6.15 11.14
CA ALA A 159 -17.07 -5.32 11.83
C ALA A 159 -17.74 -6.11 12.95
N GLY A 160 -18.24 -5.40 13.99
CA GLY A 160 -18.78 -6.01 15.19
C GLY A 160 -17.72 -6.38 16.22
N ASN A 161 -18.09 -6.29 17.50
CA ASN A 161 -17.17 -6.49 18.63
C ASN A 161 -17.46 -7.79 19.41
N GLN A 162 -18.34 -8.64 18.88
CA GLN A 162 -18.67 -9.96 19.39
C GLN A 162 -18.40 -11.00 18.30
N TYR A 163 -18.02 -12.20 18.70
CA TYR A 163 -17.62 -13.27 17.79
C TYR A 163 -18.61 -13.52 16.65
N GLU A 164 -19.91 -13.69 16.99
CA GLU A 164 -20.94 -13.96 16.01
C GLU A 164 -21.15 -12.80 15.04
N GLU A 165 -21.15 -11.57 15.55
CA GLU A 165 -21.29 -10.35 14.73
C GLU A 165 -20.11 -10.20 13.78
N TYR A 166 -18.89 -10.42 14.27
CA TYR A 166 -17.65 -10.35 13.50
C TYR A 166 -17.66 -11.36 12.34
N ARG A 167 -17.94 -12.63 12.67
CA ARG A 167 -18.03 -13.72 11.67
C ARG A 167 -19.08 -13.40 10.61
N ASP A 168 -20.28 -13.02 11.02
CA ASP A 168 -21.41 -12.81 10.13
C ASP A 168 -21.21 -11.56 9.26
N ALA A 169 -20.57 -10.51 9.79
CA ALA A 169 -20.20 -9.31 9.04
C ALA A 169 -19.17 -9.63 7.94
N LEU A 170 -18.13 -10.42 8.23
CA LEU A 170 -17.16 -10.86 7.22
C LEU A 170 -17.81 -11.73 6.14
N CYS A 171 -18.66 -12.69 6.53
CA CYS A 171 -19.40 -13.51 5.56
C CYS A 171 -20.30 -12.65 4.67
N LEU A 172 -21.02 -11.67 5.23
CA LEU A 172 -21.86 -10.76 4.45
C LEU A 172 -21.03 -9.89 3.49
N SER A 173 -19.89 -9.38 3.93
CA SER A 173 -18.98 -8.58 3.09
C SER A 173 -18.39 -9.43 1.96
N ALA A 174 -18.01 -10.67 2.24
CA ALA A 174 -17.52 -11.62 1.23
C ALA A 174 -18.59 -11.95 0.19
N GLU A 175 -19.84 -12.18 0.62
CA GLU A 175 -20.96 -12.39 -0.30
C GLU A 175 -21.21 -11.16 -1.19
N LYS A 176 -21.18 -9.95 -0.60
CA LYS A 176 -21.34 -8.71 -1.36
C LYS A 176 -20.21 -8.53 -2.38
N ALA A 177 -18.94 -8.76 -1.99
CA ALA A 177 -17.80 -8.68 -2.90
C ALA A 177 -17.94 -9.67 -4.08
N LYS A 178 -18.39 -10.90 -3.81
CA LYS A 178 -18.68 -11.89 -4.86
C LYS A 178 -19.76 -11.39 -5.83
N ARG A 179 -20.83 -10.77 -5.31
CA ARG A 179 -21.90 -10.18 -6.13
C ARG A 179 -21.44 -8.99 -6.96
N LEU A 180 -20.45 -8.21 -6.47
CA LEU A 180 -19.82 -7.12 -7.23
C LEU A 180 -18.93 -7.64 -8.38
N GLY A 181 -18.59 -8.92 -8.39
CA GLY A 181 -17.81 -9.54 -9.48
C GLY A 181 -16.35 -9.83 -9.13
N PHE A 182 -15.91 -9.60 -7.89
CA PHE A 182 -14.56 -9.94 -7.45
C PHE A 182 -14.31 -11.45 -7.55
N LYS A 183 -13.13 -11.82 -8.07
CA LYS A 183 -12.65 -13.20 -8.20
C LYS A 183 -11.63 -13.58 -7.13
N ALA A 184 -11.16 -12.61 -6.38
CA ALA A 184 -10.23 -12.78 -5.27
C ALA A 184 -10.64 -11.88 -4.10
N MET A 185 -10.37 -12.34 -2.87
CA MET A 185 -10.71 -11.63 -1.64
C MET A 185 -9.66 -11.91 -0.58
N LYS A 186 -9.35 -10.90 0.25
CA LYS A 186 -8.60 -11.06 1.49
C LYS A 186 -9.54 -10.82 2.66
N THR A 187 -9.62 -11.77 3.58
CA THR A 187 -10.34 -11.62 4.83
C THR A 187 -9.37 -11.30 5.95
N GLU A 188 -9.66 -10.28 6.72
CA GLU A 188 -8.90 -9.95 7.91
C GLU A 188 -9.49 -10.73 9.10
N ILE A 189 -8.66 -11.53 9.80
CA ILE A 189 -9.09 -12.30 10.97
C ILE A 189 -8.24 -11.90 12.18
N THR A 190 -8.69 -10.85 12.86
CA THR A 190 -7.97 -10.15 13.92
C THR A 190 -8.75 -10.13 15.24
N MET A 191 -9.14 -11.32 15.72
CA MET A 191 -9.91 -11.48 16.96
C MET A 191 -9.03 -11.73 18.19
N ASN A 192 -7.71 -11.60 18.07
CA ASN A 192 -6.72 -11.72 19.14
C ASN A 192 -5.42 -11.01 18.70
N GLY A 193 -4.39 -11.01 19.56
CA GLY A 193 -3.09 -10.40 19.25
C GLY A 193 -3.03 -8.89 19.52
N PRO A 194 -1.97 -8.22 19.06
CA PRO A 194 -1.71 -6.82 19.36
C PRO A 194 -2.72 -5.85 18.71
N TYR A 195 -3.25 -6.22 17.55
CA TYR A 195 -4.20 -5.42 16.76
C TYR A 195 -5.60 -6.05 16.73
N ALA A 196 -6.00 -6.71 17.81
CA ALA A 196 -7.31 -7.33 17.88
C ALA A 196 -8.44 -6.32 17.70
N HIS A 197 -9.29 -6.53 16.70
CA HIS A 197 -10.45 -5.70 16.40
C HIS A 197 -11.34 -5.51 17.63
N GLY A 198 -11.66 -4.27 17.96
CA GLY A 198 -12.46 -3.94 19.15
C GLY A 198 -11.92 -4.48 20.47
N GLY A 199 -10.64 -4.82 20.55
CA GLY A 199 -10.02 -5.41 21.74
C GLY A 199 -10.46 -6.84 22.04
N MET A 200 -10.99 -7.58 21.07
CA MET A 200 -11.40 -8.98 21.18
C MET A 200 -10.29 -9.88 21.72
N ARG A 201 -10.65 -10.97 22.38
CA ARG A 201 -9.71 -11.97 22.93
C ARG A 201 -10.29 -13.36 22.73
N GLU A 202 -10.37 -13.78 21.47
CA GLU A 202 -10.94 -15.08 21.10
C GLU A 202 -9.87 -16.17 21.02
N SER A 203 -10.30 -17.44 21.13
CA SER A 203 -9.41 -18.57 20.94
C SER A 203 -8.97 -18.74 19.50
N TYR A 204 -7.83 -19.38 19.26
CA TYR A 204 -7.36 -19.65 17.90
C TYR A 204 -8.29 -20.57 17.10
N ASP A 205 -9.02 -21.48 17.76
CA ASP A 205 -10.03 -22.30 17.09
C ASP A 205 -11.12 -21.45 16.41
N ARG A 206 -11.50 -20.33 17.04
CA ARG A 206 -12.48 -19.40 16.46
C ARG A 206 -11.96 -18.68 15.22
N HIS A 207 -10.64 -18.45 15.10
CA HIS A 207 -10.05 -17.94 13.86
C HIS A 207 -10.25 -18.94 12.72
N THR A 208 -10.01 -20.22 12.98
CA THR A 208 -10.28 -21.30 12.02
C THR A 208 -11.75 -21.41 11.64
N GLU A 209 -12.66 -21.28 12.63
CA GLU A 209 -14.12 -21.30 12.38
C GLU A 209 -14.59 -20.15 11.49
N VAL A 210 -14.06 -18.91 11.72
CA VAL A 210 -14.35 -17.74 10.86
C VAL A 210 -13.85 -17.97 9.45
N LEU A 211 -12.61 -18.43 9.29
CA LEU A 211 -12.03 -18.73 7.98
C LEU A 211 -12.87 -19.78 7.23
N ALA A 212 -13.28 -20.86 7.92
CA ALA A 212 -14.15 -21.88 7.37
C ALA A 212 -15.53 -21.33 6.97
N ALA A 213 -16.09 -20.40 7.76
CA ALA A 213 -17.36 -19.76 7.44
C ALA A 213 -17.25 -18.88 6.18
N VAL A 214 -16.20 -18.07 6.07
CA VAL A 214 -15.94 -17.25 4.88
C VAL A 214 -15.74 -18.14 3.65
N ARG A 215 -14.89 -19.20 3.73
CA ARG A 215 -14.68 -20.14 2.61
C ARG A 215 -15.98 -20.80 2.15
N ARG A 216 -16.83 -21.25 3.07
CA ARG A 216 -18.17 -21.80 2.73
C ARG A 216 -19.05 -20.77 2.02
N THR A 217 -19.00 -19.51 2.45
CA THR A 217 -19.80 -18.42 1.87
C THR A 217 -19.38 -18.11 0.43
N VAL A 218 -18.08 -18.02 0.16
CA VAL A 218 -17.58 -17.63 -1.17
C VAL A 218 -17.47 -18.82 -2.13
N GLY A 219 -17.33 -20.05 -1.62
CA GLY A 219 -17.11 -21.26 -2.41
C GLY A 219 -15.67 -21.37 -2.92
N ASN A 220 -15.38 -22.39 -3.73
CA ASN A 220 -14.03 -22.71 -4.19
C ASN A 220 -13.60 -21.90 -5.43
N ASP A 221 -14.53 -21.22 -6.09
CA ASP A 221 -14.25 -20.42 -7.29
C ASP A 221 -13.57 -19.08 -7.00
N ILE A 222 -13.55 -18.68 -5.73
CA ILE A 222 -12.93 -17.44 -5.28
C ILE A 222 -11.54 -17.75 -4.72
N THR A 223 -10.53 -17.04 -5.23
CA THR A 223 -9.20 -17.01 -4.62
C THR A 223 -9.29 -16.30 -3.28
N LEU A 224 -8.98 -17.00 -2.19
CA LEU A 224 -9.07 -16.48 -0.83
C LEU A 224 -7.68 -16.29 -0.24
N MET A 225 -7.46 -15.14 0.37
CA MET A 225 -6.29 -14.78 1.17
C MET A 225 -6.76 -14.48 2.59
N VAL A 226 -5.86 -14.60 3.56
CA VAL A 226 -6.13 -14.24 4.95
C VAL A 226 -5.01 -13.38 5.51
N ASP A 227 -5.40 -12.32 6.20
CA ASP A 227 -4.53 -11.47 6.99
C ASP A 227 -4.86 -11.64 8.47
N VAL A 228 -3.85 -11.85 9.29
CA VAL A 228 -3.99 -12.05 10.73
C VAL A 228 -3.28 -10.97 11.56
N GLN A 229 -2.75 -9.94 10.94
CA GLN A 229 -2.16 -8.76 11.55
C GLN A 229 -1.25 -9.05 12.76
N TYR A 230 -0.14 -9.76 12.49
CA TYR A 230 0.92 -10.01 13.49
C TYR A 230 0.44 -10.78 14.72
N LEU A 231 -0.42 -11.77 14.51
CA LEU A 231 -1.15 -12.48 15.58
C LEU A 231 -0.24 -13.28 16.52
N TRP A 232 0.82 -13.91 16.00
CA TRP A 232 1.63 -14.85 16.78
C TRP A 232 3.06 -14.36 17.02
N ASP A 233 3.62 -14.72 18.18
CA ASP A 233 4.98 -14.34 18.56
C ASP A 233 6.05 -15.26 17.93
N ASP A 234 5.70 -16.51 17.59
CA ASP A 234 6.64 -17.52 17.10
C ASP A 234 6.02 -18.49 16.08
N ALA A 235 6.90 -19.12 15.29
CA ALA A 235 6.50 -20.06 14.24
C ALA A 235 5.81 -21.33 14.77
N ALA A 236 6.20 -21.82 15.95
CA ALA A 236 5.65 -23.07 16.50
C ALA A 236 4.18 -22.88 16.90
N THR A 237 3.87 -21.77 17.55
CA THR A 237 2.49 -21.40 17.91
C THR A 237 1.63 -21.22 16.64
N CYS A 238 2.12 -20.46 15.67
CA CYS A 238 1.43 -20.27 14.38
C CYS A 238 1.15 -21.62 13.70
N LEU A 239 2.17 -22.47 13.52
CA LEU A 239 2.06 -23.79 12.88
C LEU A 239 1.06 -24.71 13.59
N SER A 240 0.94 -24.62 14.91
CA SER A 240 -0.02 -25.44 15.65
C SER A 240 -1.47 -25.10 15.31
N VAL A 241 -1.73 -23.85 14.92
CA VAL A 241 -3.07 -23.35 14.53
C VAL A 241 -3.35 -23.61 13.06
N ILE A 242 -2.41 -23.26 12.18
CA ILE A 242 -2.64 -23.30 10.72
C ILE A 242 -2.43 -24.69 10.09
N LYS A 243 -2.08 -25.70 10.86
CA LYS A 243 -1.73 -27.04 10.37
C LYS A 243 -2.77 -27.69 9.44
N ASP A 244 -4.03 -27.37 9.68
CA ASP A 244 -5.17 -27.90 8.91
C ASP A 244 -5.76 -26.85 7.94
N TRP A 245 -5.13 -25.68 7.77
CA TRP A 245 -5.64 -24.61 6.91
C TRP A 245 -5.40 -24.84 5.41
N ASP A 246 -4.65 -25.87 5.03
CA ASP A 246 -4.52 -26.31 3.64
C ASP A 246 -5.89 -26.68 3.02
N GLU A 247 -6.86 -27.18 3.82
CA GLU A 247 -8.21 -27.45 3.38
C GLU A 247 -8.95 -26.22 2.83
N PHE A 248 -8.54 -25.01 3.25
CA PHE A 248 -9.15 -23.75 2.78
C PHE A 248 -8.57 -23.26 1.45
N ASN A 249 -7.53 -23.89 0.91
CA ASN A 249 -6.89 -23.52 -0.36
C ASN A 249 -6.60 -22.01 -0.42
N LEU A 250 -5.82 -21.52 0.53
CA LEU A 250 -5.45 -20.11 0.62
C LEU A 250 -4.34 -19.76 -0.37
N PHE A 251 -4.47 -18.62 -1.03
CA PHE A 251 -3.41 -18.11 -1.90
C PHE A 251 -2.22 -17.62 -1.08
N PHE A 252 -2.47 -16.98 0.08
CA PHE A 252 -1.45 -16.67 1.08
C PHE A 252 -2.03 -16.49 2.49
N LEU A 253 -1.12 -16.58 3.46
CA LEU A 253 -1.28 -16.09 4.84
C LEU A 253 -0.42 -14.83 5.00
N GLU A 254 -1.08 -13.69 5.32
CA GLU A 254 -0.44 -12.38 5.47
C GLU A 254 -0.12 -12.10 6.93
N THR A 255 1.08 -11.54 7.18
CA THR A 255 1.54 -11.00 8.47
C THR A 255 1.29 -11.87 9.70
N PRO A 256 1.60 -13.21 9.66
CA PRO A 256 1.36 -14.08 10.81
C PRO A 256 2.26 -13.77 12.03
N LEU A 257 3.48 -13.27 11.79
CA LEU A 257 4.49 -12.97 12.82
C LEU A 257 4.91 -11.51 12.75
N TRP A 258 5.56 -11.03 13.81
CA TRP A 258 6.12 -9.68 13.86
C TRP A 258 7.23 -9.47 12.81
N SER A 259 7.24 -8.32 12.14
CA SER A 259 8.12 -8.02 10.99
C SER A 259 9.61 -8.12 11.30
N ASP A 260 10.04 -7.82 12.53
CA ASP A 260 11.45 -7.89 12.93
C ASP A 260 11.95 -9.32 13.19
N ASN A 261 11.05 -10.30 13.28
CA ASN A 261 11.40 -11.69 13.63
C ASN A 261 11.66 -12.56 12.40
N LEU A 262 12.60 -12.13 11.55
CA LEU A 262 12.90 -12.78 10.27
C LEU A 262 13.30 -14.25 10.40
N HIS A 263 13.97 -14.65 11.49
CA HIS A 263 14.37 -16.03 11.69
C HIS A 263 13.19 -16.97 12.05
N GLU A 264 12.22 -16.50 12.83
CA GLU A 264 10.98 -17.24 13.05
C GLU A 264 10.13 -17.30 11.77
N MET A 265 10.12 -16.21 11.02
CA MET A 265 9.46 -16.16 9.71
C MET A 265 10.02 -17.19 8.74
N ALA A 266 11.35 -17.36 8.67
CA ALA A 266 12.00 -18.39 7.86
C ALA A 266 11.58 -19.81 8.29
N LYS A 267 11.54 -20.09 9.61
CA LYS A 267 11.08 -21.40 10.14
C LYS A 267 9.62 -21.67 9.78
N LEU A 268 8.78 -20.62 9.80
CA LEU A 268 7.38 -20.71 9.39
C LEU A 268 7.27 -20.97 7.89
N ALA A 269 8.00 -20.22 7.08
CA ALA A 269 7.99 -20.31 5.61
C ALA A 269 8.38 -21.71 5.08
N GLU A 270 9.26 -22.42 5.79
CA GLU A 270 9.66 -23.80 5.44
C GLU A 270 8.55 -24.84 5.67
N ARG A 271 7.55 -24.55 6.52
CA ARG A 271 6.61 -25.54 7.04
C ARG A 271 5.15 -25.18 6.88
N ALA A 272 4.85 -23.91 6.60
CA ALA A 272 3.47 -23.46 6.41
C ALA A 272 2.82 -24.17 5.21
N PRO A 273 1.56 -24.59 5.31
CA PRO A 273 0.87 -25.30 4.22
C PRO A 273 0.42 -24.36 3.08
N MET A 274 0.65 -23.04 3.19
CA MET A 274 0.37 -22.04 2.17
C MET A 274 1.52 -21.02 2.09
N PRO A 275 1.65 -20.26 0.99
CA PRO A 275 2.62 -19.19 0.89
C PRO A 275 2.42 -18.10 1.97
N LEU A 276 3.53 -17.54 2.45
CA LEU A 276 3.51 -16.39 3.36
C LEU A 276 3.67 -15.09 2.58
N ALA A 277 2.87 -14.08 2.94
CA ALA A 277 2.94 -12.73 2.39
C ALA A 277 3.31 -11.72 3.48
N PHE A 278 4.28 -10.85 3.17
CA PHE A 278 4.80 -9.87 4.11
C PHE A 278 5.34 -8.63 3.42
N GLY A 279 5.44 -7.52 4.14
CA GLY A 279 6.16 -6.35 3.70
C GLY A 279 5.41 -5.04 3.82
N GLU A 280 4.16 -5.04 4.25
CA GLU A 280 3.31 -3.85 4.29
C GLU A 280 3.90 -2.68 5.11
N TRP A 281 4.67 -2.97 6.17
CA TRP A 281 5.29 -1.96 7.02
C TRP A 281 6.76 -1.69 6.72
N LEU A 282 7.35 -2.41 5.76
CA LEU A 282 8.76 -2.27 5.47
C LEU A 282 9.05 -1.00 4.68
N ALA A 283 10.12 -0.33 5.08
CA ALA A 283 10.62 0.88 4.45
C ALA A 283 11.90 0.60 3.65
N THR A 284 11.88 0.94 2.38
CA THR A 284 12.99 0.79 1.43
C THR A 284 13.34 -0.65 1.03
N ARG A 285 14.00 -0.77 -0.12
CA ARG A 285 14.58 -2.02 -0.64
C ARG A 285 15.47 -2.78 0.35
N PHE A 286 16.08 -2.09 1.31
CA PHE A 286 17.03 -2.70 2.23
C PHE A 286 16.35 -3.63 3.24
N GLU A 287 15.18 -3.25 3.77
CA GLU A 287 14.37 -4.15 4.61
C GLU A 287 13.75 -5.27 3.79
N PHE A 288 13.35 -4.99 2.55
CA PHE A 288 12.87 -6.04 1.65
C PHE A 288 13.95 -7.05 1.26
N GLU A 289 15.21 -6.63 1.11
CA GLU A 289 16.33 -7.55 0.90
C GLU A 289 16.47 -8.53 2.08
N GLU A 290 16.42 -8.03 3.31
CA GLU A 290 16.45 -8.85 4.53
C GLU A 290 15.23 -9.78 4.62
N LEU A 291 14.02 -9.27 4.34
CA LEU A 291 12.79 -10.07 4.30
C LEU A 291 12.91 -11.25 3.33
N MET A 292 13.38 -11.00 2.12
CA MET A 292 13.49 -12.01 1.07
C MET A 292 14.62 -13.01 1.36
N ASP A 293 15.78 -12.54 1.83
CA ASP A 293 16.97 -13.37 1.97
C ASP A 293 17.07 -14.07 3.32
N ILE A 294 16.53 -13.48 4.39
CA ILE A 294 16.51 -14.06 5.73
C ILE A 294 15.13 -14.62 6.06
N GLY A 295 14.06 -13.83 5.87
CA GLY A 295 12.69 -14.19 6.19
C GLY A 295 12.10 -15.29 5.29
N LYS A 296 12.64 -15.49 4.07
CA LYS A 296 12.27 -16.55 3.12
C LYS A 296 10.78 -16.54 2.70
N VAL A 297 10.15 -15.38 2.70
CA VAL A 297 8.75 -15.24 2.26
C VAL A 297 8.61 -15.55 0.77
N GLN A 298 7.44 -16.03 0.35
CA GLN A 298 7.16 -16.34 -1.04
C GLN A 298 6.49 -15.18 -1.78
N ILE A 299 5.85 -14.29 -1.04
CA ILE A 299 5.13 -13.13 -1.58
C ILE A 299 5.60 -11.87 -0.85
N ALA A 300 6.11 -10.90 -1.62
CA ALA A 300 6.48 -9.60 -1.08
C ALA A 300 5.37 -8.57 -1.35
N GLN A 301 5.06 -7.75 -0.33
CA GLN A 301 3.95 -6.80 -0.32
C GLN A 301 4.44 -5.36 -0.12
N PRO A 302 5.19 -4.77 -1.07
CA PRO A 302 5.57 -3.37 -0.94
C PRO A 302 4.35 -2.46 -1.00
N ASP A 303 4.25 -1.52 -0.06
CA ASP A 303 3.25 -0.45 -0.08
C ASP A 303 3.88 0.82 -0.65
N VAL A 304 3.33 1.35 -1.74
CA VAL A 304 3.86 2.56 -2.40
C VAL A 304 3.79 3.81 -1.52
N GLY A 305 2.88 3.84 -0.55
CA GLY A 305 2.73 4.92 0.44
C GLY A 305 3.68 4.80 1.63
N ARG A 306 4.44 3.68 1.75
CA ARG A 306 5.30 3.39 2.91
C ARG A 306 6.75 3.09 2.52
N VAL A 307 6.98 2.43 1.39
CA VAL A 307 8.31 1.88 1.02
C VAL A 307 9.30 2.93 0.52
N GLY A 308 8.86 4.14 0.19
CA GLY A 308 9.67 5.20 -0.40
C GLY A 308 9.19 5.64 -1.79
N GLY A 309 7.93 5.31 -2.14
CA GLY A 309 7.27 5.69 -3.37
C GLY A 309 7.25 4.59 -4.45
N ILE A 310 6.73 4.94 -5.61
CA ILE A 310 6.50 4.02 -6.74
C ILE A 310 7.84 3.50 -7.30
N GLY A 311 8.85 4.38 -7.43
CA GLY A 311 10.16 4.01 -7.95
C GLY A 311 10.90 3.04 -7.02
N GLU A 312 10.85 3.26 -5.71
CA GLU A 312 11.44 2.35 -4.72
C GLU A 312 10.70 1.00 -4.70
N ALA A 313 9.36 1.02 -4.74
CA ALA A 313 8.54 -0.18 -4.87
C ALA A 313 8.87 -0.97 -6.13
N LYS A 314 9.11 -0.29 -7.26
CA LYS A 314 9.52 -0.94 -8.53
C LYS A 314 10.86 -1.66 -8.38
N ILE A 315 11.81 -1.08 -7.65
CA ILE A 315 13.09 -1.75 -7.39
C ILE A 315 12.89 -2.98 -6.51
N VAL A 316 12.02 -2.91 -5.49
CA VAL A 316 11.64 -4.08 -4.69
C VAL A 316 11.02 -5.18 -5.56
N CYS A 317 10.14 -4.80 -6.50
CA CYS A 317 9.57 -5.75 -7.46
C CYS A 317 10.67 -6.43 -8.31
N ASP A 318 11.65 -5.68 -8.82
CA ASP A 318 12.73 -6.24 -9.61
C ASP A 318 13.64 -7.18 -8.78
N MET A 319 13.86 -6.85 -7.50
CA MET A 319 14.59 -7.71 -6.57
C MET A 319 13.83 -9.02 -6.29
N ALA A 320 12.51 -8.96 -6.15
CA ALA A 320 11.65 -10.12 -5.98
C ALA A 320 11.67 -11.02 -7.24
N LEU A 321 11.57 -10.42 -8.43
CA LEU A 321 11.67 -11.14 -9.70
C LEU A 321 13.00 -11.91 -9.81
N ALA A 322 14.10 -11.27 -9.48
CA ALA A 322 15.43 -11.90 -9.49
C ALA A 322 15.55 -13.11 -8.55
N ARG A 323 14.68 -13.21 -7.54
CA ARG A 323 14.59 -14.30 -6.57
C ARG A 323 13.46 -15.31 -6.88
N GLY A 324 12.69 -15.09 -7.96
CA GLY A 324 11.55 -15.94 -8.33
C GLY A 324 10.34 -15.80 -7.40
N LEU A 325 10.23 -14.67 -6.69
CA LEU A 325 9.14 -14.39 -5.77
C LEU A 325 7.96 -13.73 -6.48
N THR A 326 6.78 -13.87 -5.90
CA THR A 326 5.55 -13.19 -6.34
C THR A 326 5.42 -11.83 -5.66
N ILE A 327 4.86 -10.85 -6.35
CA ILE A 327 4.46 -9.56 -5.80
C ILE A 327 2.95 -9.49 -5.69
N VAL A 328 2.48 -9.02 -4.52
CA VAL A 328 1.09 -8.62 -4.27
C VAL A 328 1.15 -7.35 -3.41
N PRO A 329 1.17 -6.15 -3.99
CA PRO A 329 1.36 -4.92 -3.25
C PRO A 329 0.25 -4.71 -2.21
N HIS A 330 0.64 -4.27 -1.01
CA HIS A 330 -0.30 -3.77 -0.01
C HIS A 330 -0.81 -2.38 -0.40
N CYS A 331 -2.07 -2.08 -0.11
CA CYS A 331 -2.61 -0.73 -0.24
C CYS A 331 -3.90 -0.54 0.56
N TRP A 332 -3.82 0.12 1.71
CA TRP A 332 -4.98 0.38 2.58
C TRP A 332 -5.25 1.88 2.76
N LYS A 333 -5.43 2.60 1.64
CA LYS A 333 -5.66 4.07 1.62
C LYS A 333 -6.73 4.45 0.59
N THR A 334 -6.64 5.68 0.09
CA THR A 334 -7.63 6.24 -0.83
C THR A 334 -7.35 5.87 -2.30
N GLY A 335 -8.15 6.39 -3.21
CA GLY A 335 -7.96 6.21 -4.65
C GLY A 335 -6.60 6.70 -5.17
N ILE A 336 -5.92 7.61 -4.45
CA ILE A 336 -4.59 8.12 -4.82
C ILE A 336 -3.57 6.98 -4.72
N SER A 337 -3.44 6.34 -3.55
CA SER A 337 -2.52 5.22 -3.35
C SER A 337 -2.89 3.99 -4.16
N ILE A 338 -4.19 3.69 -4.30
CA ILE A 338 -4.67 2.56 -5.11
C ILE A 338 -4.27 2.74 -6.59
N SER A 339 -4.41 3.95 -7.15
CA SER A 339 -3.96 4.23 -8.51
C SER A 339 -2.45 4.11 -8.66
N ALA A 340 -1.68 4.65 -7.72
CA ALA A 340 -0.22 4.52 -7.73
C ALA A 340 0.20 3.04 -7.69
N THR A 341 -0.44 2.23 -6.85
CA THR A 341 -0.23 0.78 -6.76
C THR A 341 -0.60 0.07 -8.07
N ALA A 342 -1.69 0.48 -8.72
CA ALA A 342 -2.07 -0.08 -10.01
C ALA A 342 -1.01 0.20 -11.10
N HIS A 343 -0.48 1.42 -11.19
CA HIS A 343 0.60 1.72 -12.13
C HIS A 343 1.83 0.84 -11.91
N LEU A 344 2.24 0.62 -10.66
CA LEU A 344 3.31 -0.32 -10.31
C LEU A 344 2.99 -1.73 -10.78
N ALA A 345 1.77 -2.22 -10.52
CA ALA A 345 1.35 -3.58 -10.86
C ALA A 345 1.32 -3.82 -12.38
N PHE A 346 0.91 -2.82 -13.16
CA PHE A 346 0.88 -2.93 -14.63
C PHE A 346 2.28 -3.02 -15.27
N VAL A 347 3.33 -2.53 -14.61
CA VAL A 347 4.73 -2.65 -15.08
C VAL A 347 5.48 -3.81 -14.43
N THR A 348 4.79 -4.67 -13.65
CA THR A 348 5.38 -5.77 -12.88
C THR A 348 4.79 -7.11 -13.32
N ASN A 349 5.51 -7.88 -14.14
CA ASN A 349 5.01 -9.13 -14.76
C ASN A 349 4.59 -10.20 -13.75
N HIS A 350 5.28 -10.30 -12.62
CA HIS A 350 5.07 -11.28 -11.55
C HIS A 350 4.18 -10.74 -10.42
N CYS A 351 3.49 -9.61 -10.63
CA CYS A 351 2.43 -9.14 -9.75
C CYS A 351 1.18 -9.99 -9.99
N ALA A 352 0.75 -10.76 -8.98
CA ALA A 352 -0.38 -11.67 -9.12
C ALA A 352 -1.73 -10.96 -8.98
N PHE A 353 -1.84 -10.06 -8.00
CA PHE A 353 -3.03 -9.31 -7.65
C PHE A 353 -2.66 -7.91 -7.21
N ILE A 354 -3.65 -7.00 -7.17
CA ILE A 354 -3.55 -5.74 -6.43
C ILE A 354 -4.58 -5.72 -5.30
N GLU A 355 -4.21 -5.13 -4.18
CA GLU A 355 -5.14 -4.84 -3.11
C GLU A 355 -6.13 -3.76 -3.54
N TYR A 356 -7.40 -4.01 -3.29
CA TYR A 356 -8.44 -3.05 -3.61
C TYR A 356 -9.44 -2.96 -2.45
N LEU A 357 -9.57 -1.77 -1.89
CA LEU A 357 -10.56 -1.48 -0.88
C LEU A 357 -11.82 -0.95 -1.59
N PRO A 358 -12.85 -1.81 -1.83
CA PRO A 358 -14.01 -1.40 -2.62
C PRO A 358 -14.79 -0.31 -1.90
N PRO A 359 -15.06 0.84 -2.53
CA PRO A 359 -15.82 1.91 -1.89
C PRO A 359 -17.22 1.47 -1.39
N GLN A 360 -17.81 0.48 -2.07
CA GLN A 360 -19.13 -0.07 -1.74
C GLN A 360 -19.12 -0.95 -0.47
N LEU A 361 -17.94 -1.41 -0.04
CA LEU A 361 -17.75 -2.27 1.14
C LEU A 361 -16.97 -1.57 2.25
N CYS A 362 -16.33 -0.44 1.92
CA CYS A 362 -15.49 0.31 2.83
C CYS A 362 -16.32 1.20 3.76
N HIS A 363 -15.96 1.25 5.03
CA HIS A 363 -16.60 2.11 6.01
C HIS A 363 -15.98 3.51 6.05
N GLU A 364 -14.71 3.68 5.69
CA GLU A 364 -13.96 4.93 5.77
C GLU A 364 -14.41 5.96 4.75
N ARG A 365 -14.71 7.16 5.23
CA ARG A 365 -15.18 8.28 4.40
C ARG A 365 -14.12 8.76 3.43
N LEU A 366 -12.87 8.86 3.87
CA LEU A 366 -11.78 9.34 3.00
C LEU A 366 -11.61 8.43 1.77
N ARG A 367 -11.73 7.09 1.95
CA ARG A 367 -11.69 6.16 0.81
C ARG A 367 -12.83 6.40 -0.18
N ARG A 368 -14.02 6.74 0.29
CA ARG A 368 -15.22 6.92 -0.54
C ARG A 368 -15.36 8.29 -1.17
N GLU A 369 -14.79 9.32 -0.53
CA GLU A 369 -15.11 10.71 -0.85
C GLU A 369 -13.91 11.50 -1.41
N LEU A 370 -12.65 11.15 -1.02
CA LEU A 370 -11.49 12.01 -1.27
C LEU A 370 -11.05 12.05 -2.72
N ALA A 371 -11.05 10.91 -3.38
CA ALA A 371 -10.53 10.82 -4.74
C ALA A 371 -11.31 9.79 -5.56
N GLN A 372 -11.52 10.14 -6.83
CA GLN A 372 -12.07 9.26 -7.83
C GLN A 372 -10.94 8.76 -8.72
N GLU A 373 -10.69 7.46 -8.68
CA GLU A 373 -9.74 6.77 -9.52
C GLU A 373 -10.39 6.28 -10.83
N GLU A 374 -9.57 6.12 -11.88
CA GLU A 374 -9.98 5.54 -13.17
C GLU A 374 -10.24 4.02 -13.09
N LEU A 375 -9.88 3.39 -11.97
CA LEU A 375 -9.90 1.94 -11.79
C LEU A 375 -11.34 1.42 -11.56
N VAL A 376 -11.90 0.78 -12.57
CA VAL A 376 -13.24 0.20 -12.53
C VAL A 376 -13.16 -1.31 -12.69
N LEU A 377 -13.82 -2.05 -11.78
CA LEU A 377 -13.92 -3.51 -11.88
C LEU A 377 -14.78 -3.88 -13.10
N GLY A 378 -14.18 -4.56 -14.07
CA GLY A 378 -14.84 -5.07 -15.26
C GLY A 378 -15.74 -6.28 -14.97
N ALA A 379 -16.61 -6.61 -15.91
CA ALA A 379 -17.49 -7.78 -15.80
C ALA A 379 -16.75 -9.13 -15.72
N ASP A 380 -15.51 -9.16 -16.15
CA ASP A 380 -14.60 -10.31 -16.07
C ASP A 380 -13.89 -10.43 -14.71
N GLY A 381 -14.08 -9.44 -13.83
CA GLY A 381 -13.45 -9.37 -12.51
C GLY A 381 -12.02 -8.82 -12.54
N THR A 382 -11.64 -8.13 -13.61
CA THR A 382 -10.33 -7.46 -13.72
C THR A 382 -10.48 -5.94 -13.77
N ILE A 383 -9.37 -5.24 -13.55
CA ILE A 383 -9.24 -3.79 -13.75
C ILE A 383 -8.40 -3.57 -15.01
N ALA A 384 -8.87 -2.66 -15.87
CA ALA A 384 -8.14 -2.27 -17.08
C ALA A 384 -7.00 -1.29 -16.78
N LEU A 385 -6.03 -1.25 -17.68
CA LEU A 385 -4.91 -0.31 -17.65
C LEU A 385 -5.41 1.14 -17.63
N PRO A 386 -5.02 1.99 -16.65
CA PRO A 386 -5.39 3.40 -16.62
C PRO A 386 -4.74 4.14 -17.80
N THR A 387 -5.45 5.12 -18.35
CA THR A 387 -5.04 5.85 -19.57
C THR A 387 -4.87 7.36 -19.35
N ALA A 388 -5.45 7.89 -18.29
CA ALA A 388 -5.34 9.31 -17.98
C ALA A 388 -3.91 9.71 -17.58
N PRO A 389 -3.47 10.96 -17.87
CA PRO A 389 -2.15 11.44 -17.49
C PRO A 389 -1.94 11.43 -15.96
N GLY A 390 -0.68 11.21 -15.56
CA GLY A 390 -0.32 11.10 -14.14
C GLY A 390 -0.85 9.79 -13.54
N LEU A 391 -1.37 9.87 -12.32
CA LEU A 391 -1.98 8.74 -11.61
C LEU A 391 -3.38 8.37 -12.12
N GLY A 392 -4.01 9.22 -12.94
CA GLY A 392 -5.39 8.99 -13.38
C GLY A 392 -6.40 9.13 -12.22
N VAL A 393 -6.16 10.07 -11.31
CA VAL A 393 -7.05 10.35 -10.19
C VAL A 393 -7.54 11.78 -10.22
N GLU A 394 -8.79 11.99 -9.83
CA GLU A 394 -9.38 13.30 -9.60
C GLU A 394 -9.65 13.46 -8.11
N VAL A 395 -8.96 14.42 -7.48
CA VAL A 395 -9.10 14.73 -6.05
C VAL A 395 -10.25 15.71 -5.84
N ASP A 396 -11.16 15.39 -4.91
CA ASP A 396 -12.22 16.29 -4.49
C ASP A 396 -11.68 17.32 -3.48
N TRP A 397 -11.37 18.52 -3.98
CA TRP A 397 -10.83 19.61 -3.17
C TRP A 397 -11.80 20.18 -2.13
N ASP A 398 -13.10 20.01 -2.32
CA ASP A 398 -14.10 20.37 -1.30
C ASP A 398 -14.06 19.38 -0.14
N VAL A 399 -13.79 18.09 -0.41
CA VAL A 399 -13.53 17.07 0.61
C VAL A 399 -12.22 17.35 1.34
N VAL A 400 -11.14 17.66 0.61
CA VAL A 400 -9.86 18.07 1.21
C VAL A 400 -10.10 19.23 2.17
N LYS A 401 -10.73 20.31 1.71
CA LYS A 401 -11.04 21.49 2.54
C LYS A 401 -11.90 21.14 3.77
N ARG A 402 -12.87 20.24 3.61
CA ARG A 402 -13.80 19.84 4.68
C ARG A 402 -13.12 19.05 5.80
N TYR A 403 -12.19 18.20 5.44
CA TYR A 403 -11.55 17.28 6.39
C TYR A 403 -10.13 17.68 6.78
N THR A 404 -9.59 18.76 6.23
CA THR A 404 -8.28 19.29 6.66
C THR A 404 -8.36 19.81 8.09
N VAL A 405 -7.46 19.30 8.93
CA VAL A 405 -7.34 19.67 10.35
C VAL A 405 -5.99 20.34 10.67
N ALA A 406 -4.99 20.25 9.77
CA ALA A 406 -3.70 20.93 9.90
C ALA A 406 -2.98 21.08 8.54
#